data_f1d258cf22f8298f59012e7c664d346c
#
_entry.id   f1d258cf22f8298f59012e7c664d346c
#
_cell.length_a   1.000
_cell.length_b   1.000
_cell.length_c   1.000
_cell.angle_alpha   90.00
_cell.angle_beta   90.00
_cell.angle_gamma   90.00
#
_symmetry.space_group_name_H-M   'P 1'
#
loop_
_entity.id
_entity.type
_entity.pdbx_description
1 polymer ?
#
loop_
_entity_poly.entity_id
_entity_poly.type
_entity_poly.pdbx_seq_one_letter_code
_entity_poly.pdbx_strand_id
1 'polypeptide(L)'
;MNYEARPDASDSAQCAAGMSDKVAANPLDSDFIAEMTRIFRNAWVPVCHESELPEPYDFRTTSIGNENVIICRAPDGKINALLNVCPHRGMLIERRPQGSFLEGQASGNPKRITCMFHAWQFDMRGNCVYVAREKEGYQERFSKDDAGLRRLRCTVNYGGFVWVNMNDQPVSMLEEWAGPAFGHVEQQLNSVHLEVVHYHKEYVEHGYMTEALEFLSAAKHGSLFDFGHCAINANGDN
;
A
#
# COMPACT_ATOMS: atom_id res chain seq x y z
N MET A 1 -7.86 -39.55 -27.98
CA MET A 1 -7.78 -38.47 -26.97
C MET A 1 -7.02 -37.33 -27.64
N ASN A 2 -7.73 -36.36 -28.14
CA ASN A 2 -7.14 -35.21 -28.84
C ASN A 2 -6.71 -34.18 -27.81
N TYR A 3 -5.42 -33.85 -27.84
CA TYR A 3 -4.84 -32.79 -27.03
C TYR A 3 -5.04 -31.48 -27.82
N GLU A 4 -5.96 -30.64 -27.38
CA GLU A 4 -6.10 -29.29 -27.95
C GLU A 4 -4.92 -28.42 -27.51
N ALA A 5 -4.30 -27.78 -28.48
CA ALA A 5 -3.17 -26.89 -28.28
C ALA A 5 -3.57 -25.66 -27.47
N ARG A 6 -2.74 -25.29 -26.49
CA ARG A 6 -2.88 -24.04 -25.74
C ARG A 6 -2.74 -22.85 -26.69
N PRO A 7 -3.48 -21.77 -26.51
CA PRO A 7 -3.29 -20.56 -27.31
C PRO A 7 -1.90 -19.98 -27.08
N ASP A 8 -1.36 -19.45 -28.16
CA ASP A 8 0.01 -18.98 -28.34
C ASP A 8 0.35 -17.85 -27.38
N ALA A 9 1.60 -17.84 -26.89
CA ALA A 9 2.14 -16.87 -25.93
C ALA A 9 2.28 -15.43 -26.48
N SER A 10 1.81 -15.16 -27.71
CA SER A 10 1.86 -13.85 -28.34
C SER A 10 0.86 -12.83 -27.81
N ASP A 11 -0.27 -13.28 -27.21
CA ASP A 11 -1.30 -12.37 -26.69
C ASP A 11 -0.95 -11.76 -25.32
N SER A 12 -0.06 -12.41 -24.54
CA SER A 12 0.35 -11.87 -23.27
C SER A 12 1.38 -10.72 -23.38
N ALA A 13 2.12 -10.69 -24.49
CA ALA A 13 3.11 -9.64 -24.75
C ALA A 13 2.45 -8.33 -25.25
N GLN A 14 1.32 -8.42 -25.94
CA GLN A 14 0.58 -7.24 -26.42
C GLN A 14 -0.18 -6.52 -25.31
N CYS A 15 -0.63 -7.23 -24.27
CA CYS A 15 -1.27 -6.61 -23.10
C CYS A 15 -0.28 -5.84 -22.22
N ALA A 16 0.98 -6.29 -22.17
CA ALA A 16 2.03 -5.59 -21.41
C ALA A 16 2.59 -4.37 -22.14
N ALA A 17 2.64 -4.40 -23.48
CA ALA A 17 3.14 -3.29 -24.31
C ALA A 17 2.18 -2.09 -24.35
N GLY A 18 0.87 -2.31 -24.18
CA GLY A 18 -0.14 -1.24 -24.17
C GLY A 18 -0.23 -0.45 -22.86
N MET A 19 0.37 -0.94 -21.77
CA MET A 19 0.36 -0.27 -20.47
C MET A 19 1.59 0.62 -20.23
N SER A 20 2.66 0.48 -21.02
CA SER A 20 3.90 1.22 -20.79
C SER A 20 3.93 2.62 -21.42
N ASP A 21 3.07 2.91 -22.41
CA ASP A 21 3.11 4.17 -23.18
C ASP A 21 2.15 5.25 -22.68
N LYS A 22 1.36 5.01 -21.62
CA LYS A 22 0.39 5.97 -21.11
C LYS A 22 0.69 6.56 -19.72
N VAL A 23 1.80 6.22 -19.10
CA VAL A 23 2.19 6.77 -17.79
C VAL A 23 3.62 7.30 -17.87
N ALA A 24 3.86 8.18 -18.80
CA ALA A 24 5.01 9.05 -18.72
C ALA A 24 4.52 10.46 -18.48
N ALA A 25 4.05 10.78 -17.26
CA ALA A 25 4.33 12.09 -16.73
C ALA A 25 5.83 12.28 -16.96
N ASN A 26 6.21 13.34 -17.70
CA ASN A 26 7.60 13.60 -18.01
C ASN A 26 8.40 13.51 -16.70
N PRO A 27 9.33 12.53 -16.50
CA PRO A 27 10.06 12.38 -15.25
C PRO A 27 10.92 13.60 -14.90
N LEU A 28 10.91 14.63 -15.76
CA LEU A 28 11.55 15.92 -15.57
C LEU A 28 10.55 17.00 -15.10
N ASP A 29 9.28 16.66 -14.85
CA ASP A 29 8.34 17.60 -14.28
C ASP A 29 8.71 17.85 -12.81
N SER A 30 9.16 19.05 -12.51
CA SER A 30 9.56 19.45 -11.17
C SER A 30 8.44 19.28 -10.14
N ASP A 31 7.19 19.46 -10.57
CA ASP A 31 6.04 19.40 -9.71
C ASP A 31 5.72 17.94 -9.36
N PHE A 32 5.78 17.03 -10.32
CA PHE A 32 5.64 15.60 -10.08
C PHE A 32 6.72 15.06 -9.12
N ILE A 33 7.99 15.46 -9.33
CA ILE A 33 9.08 15.06 -8.41
C ILE A 33 8.82 15.63 -7.02
N ALA A 34 8.33 16.87 -6.91
CA ALA A 34 8.01 17.50 -5.65
C ALA A 34 6.85 16.78 -4.93
N GLU A 35 5.79 16.41 -5.66
CA GLU A 35 4.68 15.63 -5.13
C GLU A 35 5.17 14.28 -4.56
N MET A 36 5.92 13.52 -5.34
CA MET A 36 6.41 12.20 -4.92
C MET A 36 7.37 12.28 -3.71
N THR A 37 8.25 13.27 -3.69
CA THR A 37 9.32 13.37 -2.68
C THR A 37 8.91 14.15 -1.44
N ARG A 38 8.01 15.12 -1.54
CA ARG A 38 7.64 16.02 -0.45
C ARG A 38 6.26 15.70 0.13
N ILE A 39 5.27 15.42 -0.72
CA ILE A 39 3.90 15.14 -0.26
C ILE A 39 3.78 13.68 0.12
N PHE A 40 3.83 12.77 -0.84
CA PHE A 40 3.58 11.34 -0.58
C PHE A 40 4.58 10.69 0.37
N ARG A 41 5.78 11.22 0.47
CA ARG A 41 6.78 10.71 1.41
C ARG A 41 6.56 11.16 2.85
N ASN A 42 5.86 12.27 3.07
CA ASN A 42 5.71 12.87 4.40
C ASN A 42 4.26 12.91 4.89
N ALA A 43 3.29 12.74 4.01
CA ALA A 43 1.88 12.70 4.38
C ALA A 43 1.49 11.34 4.98
N TRP A 44 0.46 11.36 5.84
CA TRP A 44 -0.25 10.16 6.21
C TRP A 44 -1.26 9.82 5.11
N VAL A 45 -1.15 8.63 4.55
CA VAL A 45 -1.97 8.17 3.43
C VAL A 45 -2.83 6.99 3.88
N PRO A 46 -4.17 7.06 3.75
CA PRO A 46 -5.03 5.91 3.97
C PRO A 46 -4.82 4.92 2.82
N VAL A 47 -4.48 3.68 3.13
CA VAL A 47 -4.06 2.69 2.12
C VAL A 47 -5.04 1.53 1.95
N CYS A 48 -5.77 1.18 2.99
CA CYS A 48 -6.82 0.17 2.99
C CYS A 48 -7.64 0.31 4.28
N HIS A 49 -8.66 -0.54 4.43
CA HIS A 49 -9.40 -0.69 5.67
C HIS A 49 -9.02 -2.02 6.34
N GLU A 50 -9.05 -2.09 7.67
CA GLU A 50 -8.67 -3.29 8.42
C GLU A 50 -9.56 -4.51 8.13
N SER A 51 -10.81 -4.30 7.69
CA SER A 51 -11.71 -5.38 7.25
C SER A 51 -11.23 -6.11 5.99
N GLU A 52 -10.29 -5.52 5.25
CA GLU A 52 -9.67 -6.16 4.10
C GLU A 52 -8.55 -7.15 4.49
N LEU A 53 -8.21 -7.19 5.77
CA LEU A 53 -7.18 -8.05 6.36
C LEU A 53 -7.79 -8.78 7.58
N PRO A 54 -8.88 -9.57 7.42
CA PRO A 54 -9.63 -10.13 8.55
C PRO A 54 -8.79 -11.11 9.39
N GLU A 55 -7.92 -11.87 8.75
CA GLU A 55 -7.19 -12.96 9.40
C GLU A 55 -5.69 -12.69 9.48
N PRO A 56 -4.99 -13.28 10.48
CA PRO A 56 -3.54 -13.28 10.50
C PRO A 56 -2.94 -13.81 9.20
N TYR A 57 -1.88 -13.16 8.72
CA TYR A 57 -1.18 -13.40 7.47
C TYR A 57 -1.88 -12.88 6.21
N ASP A 58 -3.06 -12.30 6.31
CA ASP A 58 -3.66 -11.60 5.18
C ASP A 58 -2.85 -10.36 4.82
N PHE A 59 -2.85 -10.03 3.53
CA PHE A 59 -2.13 -8.88 3.02
C PHE A 59 -2.89 -8.16 1.91
N ARG A 60 -2.55 -6.89 1.77
CA ARG A 60 -2.81 -6.06 0.59
C ARG A 60 -1.52 -5.42 0.11
N THR A 61 -1.40 -5.25 -1.21
CA THR A 61 -0.36 -4.43 -1.80
C THR A 61 -0.96 -3.15 -2.38
N THR A 62 -0.24 -2.06 -2.25
CA THR A 62 -0.61 -0.77 -2.83
C THR A 62 0.65 0.04 -3.14
N SER A 63 0.46 1.24 -3.69
CA SER A 63 1.55 2.18 -3.90
C SER A 63 1.27 3.48 -3.18
N ILE A 64 2.30 4.09 -2.60
CA ILE A 64 2.28 5.44 -2.06
C ILE A 64 3.32 6.22 -2.86
N GLY A 65 2.87 7.16 -3.67
CA GLY A 65 3.74 7.75 -4.68
C GLY A 65 4.33 6.68 -5.59
N ASN A 66 5.64 6.65 -5.72
CA ASN A 66 6.36 5.68 -6.56
C ASN A 66 6.79 4.41 -5.81
N GLU A 67 6.45 4.28 -4.53
CA GLU A 67 6.91 3.18 -3.69
C GLU A 67 5.81 2.12 -3.51
N ASN A 68 6.15 0.86 -3.72
CA ASN A 68 5.25 -0.26 -3.48
C ASN A 68 5.28 -0.68 -2.01
N VAL A 69 4.11 -0.94 -1.43
CA VAL A 69 3.94 -1.24 -0.02
C VAL A 69 3.14 -2.53 0.15
N ILE A 70 3.52 -3.35 1.13
CA ILE A 70 2.75 -4.48 1.64
C ILE A 70 2.13 -4.06 2.97
N ILE A 71 0.82 -4.18 3.09
CA ILE A 71 0.09 -4.09 4.35
C ILE A 71 -0.27 -5.50 4.74
N CYS A 72 0.07 -5.94 5.94
CA CYS A 72 -0.21 -7.30 6.37
C CYS A 72 -0.56 -7.39 7.85
N ARG A 73 -1.42 -8.35 8.19
CA ARG A 73 -1.76 -8.67 9.58
C ARG A 73 -0.80 -9.71 10.12
N ALA A 74 -0.12 -9.38 11.21
CA ALA A 74 0.76 -10.31 11.92
C ALA A 74 -0.04 -11.32 12.77
N PRO A 75 0.60 -12.42 13.24
CA PRO A 75 -0.04 -13.42 14.09
C PRO A 75 -0.60 -12.87 15.41
N ASP A 76 -0.07 -11.77 15.91
CA ASP A 76 -0.55 -11.09 17.11
C ASP A 76 -1.73 -10.12 16.84
N GLY A 77 -2.26 -10.12 15.60
CA GLY A 77 -3.36 -9.29 15.17
C GLY A 77 -2.96 -7.87 14.73
N LYS A 78 -1.71 -7.46 14.95
CA LYS A 78 -1.25 -6.12 14.54
C LYS A 78 -1.09 -6.02 13.04
N ILE A 79 -1.50 -4.90 12.49
CA ILE A 79 -1.27 -4.55 11.09
C ILE A 79 0.08 -3.83 10.97
N ASN A 80 0.86 -4.26 10.00
CA ASN A 80 2.17 -3.70 9.68
C ASN A 80 2.20 -3.25 8.22
N ALA A 81 2.95 -2.18 7.96
CA ALA A 81 3.26 -1.71 6.62
C ALA A 81 4.76 -1.89 6.34
N LEU A 82 5.06 -2.53 5.24
CA LEU A 82 6.41 -2.89 4.83
C LEU A 82 6.67 -2.39 3.41
N LEU A 83 7.87 -1.90 3.14
CA LEU A 83 8.27 -1.62 1.77
C LEU A 83 8.31 -2.93 0.97
N ASN A 84 7.61 -2.99 -0.15
CA ASN A 84 7.50 -4.19 -0.99
C ASN A 84 8.72 -4.36 -1.90
N VAL A 85 9.91 -4.22 -1.32
CA VAL A 85 11.18 -4.29 -2.03
C VAL A 85 12.15 -5.13 -1.23
N CYS A 86 12.69 -6.17 -1.86
CA CYS A 86 13.68 -7.04 -1.24
C CYS A 86 15.01 -6.29 -1.03
N PRO A 87 15.54 -6.22 0.20
CA PRO A 87 16.79 -5.49 0.48
C PRO A 87 18.01 -6.10 -0.20
N HIS A 88 17.92 -7.34 -0.67
CA HIS A 88 19.02 -7.99 -1.35
C HIS A 88 19.36 -7.35 -2.71
N ARG A 89 18.36 -7.20 -3.62
CA ARG A 89 18.56 -6.67 -4.98
C ARG A 89 17.36 -5.91 -5.52
N GLY A 90 16.55 -5.31 -4.67
CA GLY A 90 15.46 -4.42 -5.10
C GLY A 90 14.28 -5.10 -5.78
N MET A 91 14.18 -6.45 -5.72
CA MET A 91 13.07 -7.16 -6.35
C MET A 91 11.76 -6.91 -5.63
N LEU A 92 10.68 -6.67 -6.39
CA LEU A 92 9.31 -6.65 -5.87
C LEU A 92 8.97 -8.02 -5.30
N ILE A 93 8.55 -8.07 -4.04
CA ILE A 93 8.36 -9.34 -3.31
C ILE A 93 6.99 -9.92 -3.60
N GLU A 94 5.92 -9.17 -3.31
CA GLU A 94 4.55 -9.60 -3.52
C GLU A 94 3.94 -8.80 -4.68
N ARG A 95 3.36 -9.51 -5.65
CA ARG A 95 2.76 -8.94 -6.86
C ARG A 95 1.25 -9.00 -6.88
N ARG A 96 0.66 -9.87 -6.06
CA ARG A 96 -0.79 -9.98 -5.95
C ARG A 96 -1.34 -8.73 -5.24
N PRO A 97 -2.50 -8.23 -5.64
CA PRO A 97 -3.09 -7.05 -5.00
C PRO A 97 -3.56 -7.34 -3.57
N GLN A 98 -3.96 -8.59 -3.29
CA GLN A 98 -4.41 -9.07 -1.99
C GLN A 98 -4.33 -10.59 -1.90
N GLY A 99 -4.42 -11.12 -0.70
CA GLY A 99 -4.44 -12.56 -0.44
C GLY A 99 -3.94 -12.89 0.95
N SER A 100 -3.57 -14.14 1.15
CA SER A 100 -2.97 -14.60 2.39
C SER A 100 -1.61 -15.25 2.14
N PHE A 101 -0.65 -14.98 3.01
CA PHE A 101 0.65 -15.69 3.02
C PHE A 101 0.53 -17.12 3.53
N LEU A 102 -0.67 -17.57 3.89
CA LEU A 102 -0.98 -18.97 4.17
C LEU A 102 -1.12 -19.80 2.89
N GLU A 103 -1.49 -19.18 1.79
CA GLU A 103 -1.75 -19.86 0.53
C GLU A 103 -0.48 -20.50 -0.04
N GLY A 104 -0.62 -21.74 -0.53
CA GLY A 104 0.49 -22.46 -1.17
C GLY A 104 1.61 -22.89 -0.24
N GLN A 105 1.51 -22.66 1.07
CA GLN A 105 2.51 -23.11 2.04
C GLN A 105 2.07 -24.44 2.70
N ALA A 106 3.00 -25.38 2.79
CA ALA A 106 2.74 -26.66 3.44
C ALA A 106 2.32 -26.47 4.91
N SER A 107 1.40 -27.31 5.37
CA SER A 107 1.00 -27.34 6.77
C SER A 107 2.20 -27.64 7.67
N GLY A 108 2.31 -26.88 8.77
CA GLY A 108 3.40 -27.02 9.73
C GLY A 108 4.64 -26.17 9.48
N ASN A 109 4.78 -25.56 8.30
CA ASN A 109 5.88 -24.64 8.04
C ASN A 109 5.59 -23.24 8.61
N PRO A 110 6.61 -22.52 9.12
CA PRO A 110 6.44 -21.12 9.50
C PRO A 110 5.99 -20.30 8.30
N LYS A 111 4.94 -19.51 8.49
CA LYS A 111 4.39 -18.66 7.44
C LYS A 111 5.25 -17.41 7.24
N ARG A 112 5.60 -17.10 6.00
CA ARG A 112 6.63 -16.10 5.69
C ARG A 112 6.36 -15.41 4.36
N ILE A 113 6.78 -14.16 4.30
CA ILE A 113 6.90 -13.40 3.05
C ILE A 113 8.18 -13.90 2.36
N THR A 114 8.09 -14.43 1.15
CA THR A 114 9.23 -15.02 0.46
C THR A 114 9.53 -14.26 -0.83
N CYS A 115 10.76 -13.76 -0.96
CA CYS A 115 11.24 -13.20 -2.21
C CYS A 115 11.45 -14.32 -3.24
N MET A 116 10.74 -14.26 -4.36
CA MET A 116 10.80 -15.29 -5.41
C MET A 116 12.14 -15.37 -6.14
N PHE A 117 13.00 -14.34 -5.99
CA PHE A 117 14.25 -14.29 -6.75
C PHE A 117 15.37 -15.13 -6.11
N HIS A 118 15.65 -14.94 -4.82
CA HIS A 118 16.71 -15.68 -4.12
C HIS A 118 16.24 -16.32 -2.80
N ALA A 119 14.92 -16.48 -2.65
CA ALA A 119 14.28 -17.15 -1.52
C ALA A 119 14.62 -16.56 -0.13
N TRP A 120 14.95 -15.27 -0.05
CA TRP A 120 15.01 -14.59 1.23
C TRP A 120 13.62 -14.56 1.85
N GLN A 121 13.53 -14.82 3.14
CA GLN A 121 12.24 -14.90 3.82
C GLN A 121 12.17 -13.92 4.99
N PHE A 122 10.99 -13.34 5.13
CA PHE A 122 10.71 -12.34 6.15
C PHE A 122 9.45 -12.75 6.93
N ASP A 123 9.39 -12.35 8.20
CA ASP A 123 8.15 -12.45 8.97
C ASP A 123 7.20 -11.28 8.64
N MET A 124 5.99 -11.33 9.23
CA MET A 124 4.96 -10.29 9.03
C MET A 124 5.33 -8.94 9.66
N ARG A 125 6.43 -8.88 10.40
CA ARG A 125 6.99 -7.64 10.96
C ARG A 125 8.17 -7.11 10.14
N GLY A 126 8.53 -7.81 9.06
CA GLY A 126 9.63 -7.44 8.18
C GLY A 126 11.00 -7.90 8.64
N ASN A 127 11.13 -8.69 9.72
CA ASN A 127 12.43 -9.25 10.10
C ASN A 127 12.87 -10.28 9.06
N CYS A 128 14.15 -10.26 8.67
CA CYS A 128 14.73 -11.30 7.85
C CYS A 128 14.91 -12.57 8.71
N VAL A 129 14.24 -13.65 8.33
CA VAL A 129 14.24 -14.89 9.11
C VAL A 129 14.99 -16.04 8.44
N TYR A 130 15.15 -15.95 7.13
CA TYR A 130 15.89 -16.94 6.36
C TYR A 130 16.58 -16.34 5.14
N VAL A 131 17.80 -16.76 4.91
CA VAL A 131 18.60 -16.44 3.71
C VAL A 131 19.17 -17.72 3.15
N ALA A 132 18.91 -18.00 1.88
CA ALA A 132 19.44 -19.18 1.22
C ALA A 132 20.96 -19.09 1.10
N ARG A 133 21.68 -20.15 1.47
CA ARG A 133 23.14 -20.23 1.43
C ARG A 133 23.85 -19.12 2.21
N GLU A 134 23.32 -18.72 3.36
CA GLU A 134 23.82 -17.62 4.20
C GLU A 134 25.32 -17.77 4.49
N LYS A 135 25.75 -18.94 4.97
CA LYS A 135 27.15 -19.18 5.36
C LYS A 135 28.11 -19.19 4.16
N GLU A 136 27.67 -19.76 3.03
CA GLU A 136 28.49 -19.92 1.83
C GLU A 136 28.60 -18.63 1.03
N GLY A 137 27.50 -17.87 0.97
CA GLY A 137 27.38 -16.69 0.11
C GLY A 137 27.82 -15.38 0.76
N TYR A 138 27.67 -15.25 2.08
CA TYR A 138 27.85 -13.96 2.76
C TYR A 138 28.93 -13.97 3.83
N GLN A 139 29.45 -15.15 4.17
CA GLN A 139 30.47 -15.32 5.22
C GLN A 139 30.02 -14.74 6.59
N GLU A 140 30.94 -14.39 7.46
CA GLU A 140 30.64 -13.85 8.80
C GLU A 140 30.28 -12.35 8.80
N ARG A 141 30.24 -11.70 7.63
CA ARG A 141 29.96 -10.26 7.50
C ARG A 141 28.48 -9.91 7.37
N PHE A 142 27.61 -10.90 7.29
CA PHE A 142 26.18 -10.72 7.08
C PHE A 142 25.41 -10.88 8.40
N SER A 143 24.53 -9.93 8.68
CA SER A 143 23.57 -10.01 9.77
C SER A 143 22.14 -9.96 9.22
N LYS A 144 21.31 -10.91 9.61
CA LYS A 144 19.87 -10.89 9.29
C LYS A 144 19.15 -9.71 9.93
N ASP A 145 19.66 -9.20 11.05
CA ASP A 145 19.06 -8.07 11.75
C ASP A 145 19.11 -6.79 10.90
N ASP A 146 20.14 -6.68 10.04
CA ASP A 146 20.30 -5.54 9.13
C ASP A 146 19.66 -5.77 7.74
N ALA A 147 19.12 -6.97 7.53
CA ALA A 147 18.60 -7.40 6.24
C ALA A 147 17.07 -7.49 6.18
N GLY A 148 16.38 -6.87 7.13
CA GLY A 148 14.92 -6.82 7.19
C GLY A 148 14.29 -5.95 6.09
N LEU A 149 12.99 -6.15 5.85
CA LEU A 149 12.20 -5.21 5.05
C LEU A 149 12.10 -3.88 5.80
N ARG A 150 12.18 -2.79 5.07
CA ARG A 150 11.95 -1.47 5.65
C ARG A 150 10.52 -1.40 6.17
N ARG A 151 10.39 -1.11 7.46
CA ARG A 151 9.11 -0.89 8.13
C ARG A 151 8.69 0.55 7.94
N LEU A 152 7.41 0.74 7.63
CA LEU A 152 6.82 2.05 7.50
C LEU A 152 6.00 2.37 8.75
N ARG A 153 5.83 3.64 9.05
CA ARG A 153 4.90 4.06 10.10
C ARG A 153 3.49 3.67 9.69
N CYS A 154 2.81 2.96 10.57
CA CYS A 154 1.49 2.42 10.31
C CYS A 154 0.63 2.54 11.56
N THR A 155 -0.60 3.02 11.41
CA THR A 155 -1.62 3.06 12.46
C THR A 155 -3.00 2.77 11.88
N VAL A 156 -3.89 2.22 12.70
CA VAL A 156 -5.29 2.01 12.34
C VAL A 156 -6.11 2.99 13.15
N ASN A 157 -6.86 3.85 12.49
CA ASN A 157 -7.67 4.86 13.13
C ASN A 157 -8.82 5.31 12.22
N TYR A 158 -9.70 6.19 12.71
CA TYR A 158 -10.81 6.77 11.96
C TYR A 158 -11.69 5.72 11.30
N GLY A 159 -12.31 4.86 12.13
CA GLY A 159 -13.23 3.83 11.66
C GLY A 159 -12.59 2.60 11.03
N GLY A 160 -11.32 2.32 11.34
CA GLY A 160 -10.63 1.12 10.85
C GLY A 160 -9.78 1.34 9.60
N PHE A 161 -9.61 2.59 9.16
CA PHE A 161 -8.67 2.89 8.07
C PHE A 161 -7.22 2.69 8.51
N VAL A 162 -6.46 2.03 7.65
CA VAL A 162 -5.01 1.82 7.82
C VAL A 162 -4.27 2.99 7.18
N TRP A 163 -3.57 3.74 8.00
CA TRP A 163 -2.80 4.92 7.59
C TRP A 163 -1.33 4.62 7.60
N VAL A 164 -0.62 5.03 6.56
CA VAL A 164 0.82 4.81 6.42
C VAL A 164 1.53 6.12 6.15
N ASN A 165 2.68 6.31 6.79
CA ASN A 165 3.61 7.38 6.48
C ASN A 165 4.95 6.78 6.04
N MET A 166 5.46 7.24 4.90
CA MET A 166 6.71 6.75 4.30
C MET A 166 7.96 7.29 5.02
N ASN A 167 7.80 8.33 5.85
CA ASN A 167 8.89 8.89 6.63
C ASN A 167 9.05 8.11 7.94
N ASP A 168 10.26 7.68 8.25
CA ASP A 168 10.57 6.97 9.48
C ASP A 168 10.40 7.87 10.72
N GLN A 169 10.54 9.19 10.52
CA GLN A 169 10.33 10.23 11.52
C GLN A 169 9.37 11.29 10.96
N PRO A 170 8.07 11.03 10.95
CA PRO A 170 7.09 12.00 10.49
C PRO A 170 7.13 13.25 11.38
N VAL A 171 6.87 14.40 10.78
CA VAL A 171 6.86 15.69 11.49
C VAL A 171 5.82 15.70 12.62
N SER A 172 4.71 14.98 12.42
CA SER A 172 3.64 14.83 13.39
C SER A 172 3.03 13.43 13.34
N MET A 173 2.45 12.99 14.44
CA MET A 173 1.62 11.78 14.48
C MET A 173 0.32 12.01 13.71
N LEU A 174 -0.40 10.93 13.38
CA LEU A 174 -1.61 11.01 12.55
C LEU A 174 -2.63 11.99 13.11
N GLU A 175 -2.91 11.94 14.41
CA GLU A 175 -3.92 12.76 15.07
C GLU A 175 -3.60 14.25 14.99
N GLU A 176 -2.34 14.60 15.19
CA GLU A 176 -1.87 15.98 15.07
C GLU A 176 -1.87 16.45 13.61
N TRP A 177 -1.45 15.57 12.69
CA TRP A 177 -1.42 15.85 11.25
C TRP A 177 -2.84 16.03 10.69
N ALA A 178 -3.76 15.17 11.09
CA ALA A 178 -5.16 15.22 10.68
C ALA A 178 -5.89 16.46 11.22
N GLY A 179 -5.50 16.93 12.42
CA GLY A 179 -6.03 18.13 13.04
C GLY A 179 -7.48 18.02 13.51
N PRO A 180 -8.06 19.13 13.99
CA PRO A 180 -9.39 19.13 14.60
C PRO A 180 -10.53 18.74 13.65
N ALA A 181 -10.38 18.99 12.35
CA ALA A 181 -11.40 18.65 11.35
C ALA A 181 -11.70 17.15 11.30
N PHE A 182 -10.69 16.30 11.57
CA PHE A 182 -10.87 14.85 11.61
C PHE A 182 -11.60 14.35 12.87
N GLY A 183 -11.71 15.16 13.91
CA GLY A 183 -12.47 14.78 15.11
C GLY A 183 -13.96 14.52 14.82
N HIS A 184 -14.55 15.28 13.92
CA HIS A 184 -15.94 15.04 13.48
C HIS A 184 -16.05 13.76 12.66
N VAL A 185 -15.09 13.50 11.76
CA VAL A 185 -15.02 12.28 10.97
C VAL A 185 -14.85 11.06 11.88
N GLU A 186 -13.97 11.16 12.87
CA GLU A 186 -13.73 10.11 13.85
C GLU A 186 -14.99 9.76 14.63
N GLN A 187 -15.72 10.77 15.13
CA GLN A 187 -16.95 10.56 15.85
C GLN A 187 -18.02 9.83 15.02
N GLN A 188 -18.13 10.16 13.76
CA GLN A 188 -19.08 9.50 12.85
C GLN A 188 -18.65 8.07 12.50
N LEU A 189 -17.39 7.87 12.13
CA LEU A 189 -16.88 6.58 11.66
C LEU A 189 -16.72 5.57 12.79
N ASN A 190 -16.28 5.99 13.99
CA ASN A 190 -16.11 5.07 15.11
C ASN A 190 -17.42 4.64 15.76
N SER A 191 -18.56 5.30 15.42
CA SER A 191 -19.88 4.94 15.93
C SER A 191 -20.53 3.76 15.20
N VAL A 192 -19.97 3.34 14.07
CA VAL A 192 -20.50 2.30 13.20
C VAL A 192 -19.42 1.26 12.85
N HIS A 193 -19.86 0.02 12.61
CA HIS A 193 -18.99 -0.98 12.05
C HIS A 193 -18.88 -0.77 10.53
N LEU A 194 -17.67 -0.54 10.05
CA LEU A 194 -17.38 -0.33 8.64
C LEU A 194 -16.77 -1.58 8.02
N GLU A 195 -17.17 -1.85 6.78
CA GLU A 195 -16.63 -2.94 5.97
C GLU A 195 -16.51 -2.46 4.52
N VAL A 196 -15.42 -2.82 3.84
CA VAL A 196 -15.23 -2.51 2.44
C VAL A 196 -16.09 -3.44 1.59
N VAL A 197 -17.08 -2.90 0.92
CA VAL A 197 -17.99 -3.64 0.03
C VAL A 197 -17.61 -3.53 -1.44
N HIS A 198 -16.84 -2.52 -1.81
CA HIS A 198 -16.37 -2.30 -3.18
C HIS A 198 -15.06 -1.53 -3.17
N TYR A 199 -14.18 -1.85 -4.11
CA TYR A 199 -12.91 -1.17 -4.32
C TYR A 199 -12.77 -0.78 -5.80
N HIS A 200 -12.53 0.50 -6.05
CA HIS A 200 -12.23 1.04 -7.38
C HIS A 200 -10.90 1.78 -7.35
N LYS A 201 -10.10 1.57 -8.36
CA LYS A 201 -8.84 2.28 -8.57
C LYS A 201 -8.68 2.61 -10.04
N GLU A 202 -8.40 3.85 -10.33
CA GLU A 202 -8.11 4.32 -11.67
C GLU A 202 -6.83 5.12 -11.72
N TYR A 203 -6.31 5.28 -12.91
CA TYR A 203 -5.18 6.16 -13.16
C TYR A 203 -5.70 7.47 -13.70
N VAL A 204 -5.29 8.57 -13.07
CA VAL A 204 -5.56 9.92 -13.56
C VAL A 204 -4.34 10.45 -14.32
N GLU A 205 -4.57 11.18 -15.40
CA GLU A 205 -3.49 11.69 -16.26
C GLU A 205 -2.83 12.96 -15.68
N HIS A 206 -3.40 13.52 -14.61
CA HIS A 206 -2.96 14.75 -13.97
C HIS A 206 -2.23 14.46 -12.67
N GLY A 207 -1.37 15.41 -12.25
CA GLY A 207 -0.72 15.34 -10.94
C GLY A 207 -1.73 15.54 -9.80
N TYR A 208 -1.39 15.04 -8.61
CA TYR A 208 -2.21 15.12 -7.40
C TYR A 208 -2.72 16.55 -7.09
N MET A 209 -1.87 17.55 -7.26
CA MET A 209 -2.26 18.95 -7.00
C MET A 209 -3.35 19.43 -7.93
N THR A 210 -3.32 19.05 -9.20
CA THR A 210 -4.36 19.40 -10.18
C THR A 210 -5.70 18.78 -9.78
N GLU A 211 -5.71 17.49 -9.48
CA GLU A 211 -6.90 16.77 -9.03
C GLU A 211 -7.46 17.36 -7.72
N ALA A 212 -6.59 17.67 -6.75
CA ALA A 212 -7.00 18.28 -5.49
C ALA A 212 -7.64 19.67 -5.71
N LEU A 213 -7.11 20.48 -6.63
CA LEU A 213 -7.65 21.80 -6.93
C LEU A 213 -8.99 21.70 -7.67
N GLU A 214 -9.13 20.77 -8.60
CA GLU A 214 -10.39 20.51 -9.30
C GLU A 214 -11.47 20.04 -8.31
N PHE A 215 -11.12 19.10 -7.44
CA PHE A 215 -11.98 18.62 -6.37
C PHE A 215 -12.45 19.75 -5.44
N LEU A 216 -11.53 20.58 -4.95
CA LEU A 216 -11.85 21.72 -4.10
C LEU A 216 -12.70 22.76 -4.82
N SER A 217 -12.44 23.00 -6.12
CA SER A 217 -13.23 23.90 -6.94
C SER A 217 -14.66 23.39 -7.10
N ALA A 218 -14.83 22.12 -7.38
CA ALA A 218 -16.12 21.51 -7.55
C ALA A 218 -16.90 21.46 -6.21
N ALA A 219 -16.23 21.19 -5.08
CA ALA A 219 -16.83 21.23 -3.75
C ALA A 219 -17.39 22.62 -3.39
N LYS A 220 -16.71 23.71 -3.79
CA LYS A 220 -17.22 25.09 -3.60
C LYS A 220 -18.53 25.35 -4.34
N HIS A 221 -18.81 24.65 -5.40
CA HIS A 221 -20.03 24.80 -6.20
C HIS A 221 -21.16 23.85 -5.77
N GLY A 222 -20.99 23.08 -4.70
CA GLY A 222 -22.02 22.20 -4.15
C GLY A 222 -22.41 21.02 -5.04
N SER A 223 -21.63 20.75 -6.10
CA SER A 223 -22.02 19.79 -7.15
C SER A 223 -21.45 18.38 -6.98
N LEU A 224 -20.51 18.12 -6.06
CA LEU A 224 -19.78 16.88 -6.03
C LEU A 224 -20.11 15.92 -4.87
N PHE A 225 -20.76 16.35 -3.81
CA PHE A 225 -20.99 15.50 -2.66
C PHE A 225 -22.41 15.59 -2.11
N ASP A 226 -23.33 15.01 -2.85
CA ASP A 226 -24.54 14.49 -2.25
C ASP A 226 -24.33 13.02 -1.91
N PHE A 227 -23.56 12.73 -0.89
CA PHE A 227 -23.49 11.40 -0.26
C PHE A 227 -24.71 11.17 0.63
N GLY A 228 -25.88 11.55 0.14
CA GLY A 228 -27.14 11.22 0.77
C GLY A 228 -27.45 11.86 2.13
N HIS A 229 -26.48 12.31 2.91
CA HIS A 229 -26.66 13.03 4.18
C HIS A 229 -25.38 13.73 4.69
N CYS A 230 -24.31 13.74 3.95
CA CYS A 230 -23.10 14.51 4.25
C CYS A 230 -22.91 15.62 3.21
N ALA A 231 -23.71 16.66 3.27
CA ALA A 231 -23.42 17.90 2.58
C ALA A 231 -22.35 18.66 3.37
N ILE A 232 -21.11 18.66 2.89
CA ILE A 232 -20.14 19.64 3.35
C ILE A 232 -20.47 20.93 2.62
N ASN A 233 -21.16 21.89 3.31
CA ASN A 233 -21.37 23.18 2.73
C ASN A 233 -20.07 24.00 2.78
N ALA A 234 -19.86 24.82 1.72
CA ALA A 234 -18.65 25.60 1.52
C ALA A 234 -18.33 26.63 2.63
N ASN A 235 -19.23 26.78 3.59
CA ASN A 235 -19.10 27.72 4.69
C ASN A 235 -18.70 27.05 6.01
N GLY A 236 -18.49 25.74 6.02
CA GLY A 236 -18.12 25.01 7.24
C GLY A 236 -19.23 24.91 8.28
N ASP A 237 -20.46 25.26 7.93
CA ASP A 237 -21.64 25.12 8.76
C ASP A 237 -22.35 23.79 8.42
N ASN A 238 -22.56 22.96 9.45
CA ASN A 238 -23.38 21.75 9.35
C ASN A 238 -24.85 22.11 9.23
#